data_6707f73bf6305c681b2cc427c0aa0182
#
_entry.id   6707f73bf6305c681b2cc427c0aa0182
#
_cell.length_a   1.000
_cell.length_b   1.000
_cell.length_c   1.000
_cell.angle_alpha   90.00
_cell.angle_beta   90.00
_cell.angle_gamma   90.00
#
_symmetry.space_group_name_H-M   'P 1'
#
loop_
_entity.id
_entity.type
_entity.pdbx_description
1 polymer ?
#
loop_
_entity_poly.entity_id
_entity_poly.type
_entity_poly.pdbx_seq_one_letter_code
_entity_poly.pdbx_strand_id
1 'polypeptide(L)'
;YEPVCGLTDDITFNSLFNQCSYHAKPGFTATYWNNPDFKGAADATVQLSTPFRFTTLGATAFAPGIELTGFTGRYQTIFRPKKSGNAIFRFQTNGDIRVNINGEEVIKTGNIKNPENLYTLQAQAGKSYEIVIEFKQIKDGAYFNFDLVEDIPLNMNATLEKLKDTEIVIFAGGISPLLEGEEMKVSAAGFKGGDRTDIELPAVQRNVLAALKKAGKKVIFVNFSGSAMALTPETENCDAILQAWYPGQEGGTAVADVLFGDYNPAGRLPVTFYKNMEQLPDFEDYSMQGRTYRYMKEAPLFPFGYGLSYTTFTYGKARADKKRISTGEKMTLTIPVSNTGSRDGEEVVQVYLRREDDPKGPTKTLRAFKRVEITKGKSLNVKIELPYTAFEWFDNSTHTMHSMKGEYEVLYGGSSRTEDLQSIKIQIQ
;
A
#
# COMPACT_ATOMS: atom_id res chain seq x y z
N TYR A 1 -18.79 -6.06 -5.04
CA TYR A 1 -17.93 -4.89 -4.91
C TYR A 1 -18.77 -3.61 -4.99
N GLU A 2 -18.60 -2.72 -4.04
CA GLU A 2 -19.27 -1.43 -3.98
C GLU A 2 -18.26 -0.38 -3.51
N PRO A 3 -17.93 0.67 -4.28
CA PRO A 3 -17.15 1.78 -3.77
C PRO A 3 -17.98 2.58 -2.76
N VAL A 4 -17.43 2.86 -1.59
CA VAL A 4 -18.16 3.49 -0.48
C VAL A 4 -17.71 4.93 -0.26
N CYS A 5 -16.41 5.18 -0.28
CA CYS A 5 -15.82 6.52 -0.14
C CYS A 5 -14.55 6.62 -0.98
N GLY A 6 -14.04 7.84 -1.19
CA GLY A 6 -12.71 8.08 -1.69
C GLY A 6 -11.62 7.70 -0.69
N LEU A 7 -10.36 7.91 -1.04
CA LEU A 7 -9.26 7.65 -0.10
C LEU A 7 -9.23 8.67 1.04
N THR A 8 -9.50 9.94 0.75
CA THR A 8 -9.42 11.07 1.70
C THR A 8 -10.69 11.89 1.81
N ASP A 9 -11.70 11.62 0.98
CA ASP A 9 -12.95 12.36 0.90
C ASP A 9 -14.17 11.42 0.88
N ASP A 10 -15.35 11.98 0.98
CA ASP A 10 -16.62 11.27 1.00
C ASP A 10 -17.25 11.12 -0.40
N ILE A 11 -16.45 11.32 -1.46
CA ILE A 11 -16.92 11.23 -2.84
C ILE A 11 -16.28 10.01 -3.53
N THR A 12 -17.10 9.20 -4.16
CA THR A 12 -16.68 8.19 -5.12
C THR A 12 -17.09 8.58 -6.53
N PHE A 13 -16.58 7.87 -7.51
CA PHE A 13 -16.87 8.12 -8.91
C PHE A 13 -17.49 6.90 -9.55
N ASN A 14 -18.59 7.11 -10.29
CA ASN A 14 -19.16 6.10 -11.16
C ASN A 14 -18.83 6.44 -12.61
N SER A 15 -18.21 5.51 -13.33
CA SER A 15 -17.91 5.70 -14.75
C SER A 15 -19.19 5.68 -15.59
N LEU A 16 -19.35 6.71 -16.39
CA LEU A 16 -20.40 6.85 -17.39
C LEU A 16 -19.98 6.30 -18.76
N PHE A 17 -18.83 5.67 -18.86
CA PHE A 17 -18.25 5.18 -20.10
C PHE A 17 -19.14 4.15 -20.80
N ASN A 18 -19.91 3.37 -20.06
CA ASN A 18 -20.89 2.42 -20.60
C ASN A 18 -22.12 3.09 -21.25
N GLN A 19 -22.25 4.43 -21.15
CA GLN A 19 -23.27 5.24 -21.80
C GLN A 19 -22.74 5.93 -23.06
N CYS A 20 -21.49 5.64 -23.42
CA CYS A 20 -20.80 6.13 -24.59
C CYS A 20 -20.84 5.08 -25.72
N SER A 21 -21.04 5.51 -26.96
CA SER A 21 -20.94 4.65 -28.14
C SER A 21 -20.68 5.45 -29.42
N TYR A 22 -19.92 4.88 -30.35
CA TYR A 22 -19.66 5.50 -31.64
C TYR A 22 -19.87 4.48 -32.78
N HIS A 23 -20.65 4.85 -33.83
CA HIS A 23 -21.05 3.94 -34.91
C HIS A 23 -21.56 2.57 -34.40
N ALA A 24 -22.45 2.60 -33.40
CA ALA A 24 -23.05 1.44 -32.73
C ALA A 24 -22.06 0.55 -31.96
N LYS A 25 -20.80 0.94 -31.83
CA LYS A 25 -19.80 0.24 -30.98
C LYS A 25 -19.70 0.91 -29.62
N PRO A 26 -19.66 0.14 -28.50
CA PRO A 26 -19.57 0.73 -27.15
C PRO A 26 -18.26 1.47 -26.92
N GLY A 27 -18.33 2.60 -26.16
CA GLY A 27 -17.19 3.40 -25.78
C GLY A 27 -16.74 4.41 -26.84
N PHE A 28 -15.46 4.53 -27.07
CA PHE A 28 -14.83 5.49 -27.96
C PHE A 28 -14.14 4.77 -29.14
N THR A 29 -14.22 5.39 -30.33
CA THR A 29 -13.32 5.05 -31.43
C THR A 29 -12.11 5.98 -31.36
N ALA A 30 -10.92 5.41 -31.23
CA ALA A 30 -9.64 6.14 -31.23
C ALA A 30 -8.95 5.96 -32.57
N THR A 31 -8.57 7.07 -33.20
CA THR A 31 -7.85 7.12 -34.47
C THR A 31 -6.51 7.82 -34.24
N TYR A 32 -5.43 7.25 -34.73
CA TYR A 32 -4.06 7.72 -34.50
C TYR A 32 -3.30 8.02 -35.78
N TRP A 33 -2.36 8.96 -35.66
CA TRP A 33 -1.43 9.36 -36.73
C TRP A 33 -0.02 9.48 -36.15
N ASN A 34 0.95 8.91 -36.86
CA ASN A 34 2.39 9.05 -36.56
C ASN A 34 2.93 10.42 -37.04
N ASN A 35 2.18 11.48 -36.77
CA ASN A 35 2.56 12.87 -37.04
C ASN A 35 1.87 13.82 -36.07
N PRO A 36 2.39 15.05 -35.88
CA PRO A 36 1.88 15.98 -34.88
C PRO A 36 0.64 16.78 -35.32
N ASP A 37 0.13 16.58 -36.55
CA ASP A 37 -0.84 17.48 -37.19
C ASP A 37 -2.16 16.81 -37.61
N PHE A 38 -2.38 15.56 -37.24
CA PHE A 38 -3.57 14.73 -37.62
C PHE A 38 -3.74 14.62 -39.16
N LYS A 39 -2.65 14.62 -39.93
CA LYS A 39 -2.68 14.67 -41.40
C LYS A 39 -2.52 13.29 -42.02
N GLY A 40 -3.10 13.16 -43.22
CA GLY A 40 -2.99 11.95 -44.02
C GLY A 40 -3.96 10.84 -43.62
N ALA A 41 -3.73 9.66 -44.15
CA ALA A 41 -4.46 8.46 -43.71
C ALA A 41 -4.12 8.11 -42.27
N ALA A 42 -5.06 7.59 -41.53
CA ALA A 42 -4.82 7.14 -40.19
C ALA A 42 -3.90 5.90 -40.16
N ASP A 43 -2.91 5.89 -39.26
CA ASP A 43 -2.00 4.77 -39.10
C ASP A 43 -2.65 3.63 -38.26
N ALA A 44 -3.56 3.98 -37.34
CA ALA A 44 -4.33 2.99 -36.60
C ALA A 44 -5.72 3.52 -36.21
N THR A 45 -6.69 2.60 -36.10
CA THR A 45 -8.01 2.89 -35.53
C THR A 45 -8.39 1.73 -34.62
N VAL A 46 -8.72 2.03 -33.38
CA VAL A 46 -9.08 1.03 -32.34
C VAL A 46 -10.36 1.42 -31.62
N GLN A 47 -11.06 0.43 -31.10
CA GLN A 47 -12.26 0.62 -30.28
C GLN A 47 -11.89 0.48 -28.81
N LEU A 48 -12.26 1.46 -27.99
CA LEU A 48 -12.05 1.51 -26.56
C LEU A 48 -13.38 1.37 -25.83
N SER A 49 -13.64 0.23 -25.24
CA SER A 49 -14.91 -0.08 -24.55
C SER A 49 -14.90 0.24 -23.05
N THR A 50 -13.74 0.60 -22.51
CA THR A 50 -13.51 0.94 -21.10
C THR A 50 -12.75 2.26 -20.99
N PRO A 51 -12.78 2.95 -19.83
CA PRO A 51 -11.88 4.07 -19.56
C PRO A 51 -10.45 3.73 -19.94
N PHE A 52 -9.75 4.64 -20.55
CA PHE A 52 -8.42 4.33 -21.06
C PHE A 52 -7.32 4.92 -20.20
N ARG A 53 -6.23 4.14 -20.10
CA ARG A 53 -5.00 4.48 -19.38
C ARG A 53 -3.83 4.11 -20.25
N PHE A 54 -3.29 5.09 -20.95
CA PHE A 54 -2.19 4.90 -21.90
C PHE A 54 -0.91 5.51 -21.36
N THR A 55 0.19 4.84 -21.61
CA THR A 55 1.53 5.38 -21.37
C THR A 55 2.51 4.80 -22.38
N THR A 56 3.48 5.61 -22.81
CA THR A 56 4.62 5.11 -23.61
C THR A 56 5.82 4.75 -22.74
N LEU A 57 5.72 4.92 -21.42
CA LEU A 57 6.72 4.40 -20.48
C LEU A 57 6.76 2.87 -20.58
N GLY A 58 7.97 2.30 -20.54
CA GLY A 58 8.15 0.86 -20.77
C GLY A 58 8.02 0.42 -22.22
N ALA A 59 8.17 1.35 -23.19
CA ALA A 59 8.09 1.11 -24.62
C ALA A 59 6.74 0.53 -25.10
N THR A 60 5.63 0.96 -24.47
CA THR A 60 4.27 0.54 -24.84
C THR A 60 3.63 1.58 -25.75
N ALA A 61 3.20 1.19 -26.96
CA ALA A 61 2.49 2.07 -27.87
C ALA A 61 1.00 2.22 -27.47
N PHE A 62 0.36 3.37 -27.79
CA PHE A 62 -1.07 3.59 -27.55
C PHE A 62 -1.97 2.69 -28.40
N ALA A 63 -1.47 2.26 -29.57
CA ALA A 63 -2.11 1.25 -30.41
C ALA A 63 -1.04 0.54 -31.26
N PRO A 64 -1.33 -0.67 -31.80
CA PRO A 64 -0.42 -1.33 -32.74
C PRO A 64 -0.09 -0.45 -33.95
N GLY A 65 1.19 -0.32 -34.26
CA GLY A 65 1.69 0.50 -35.39
C GLY A 65 1.86 1.97 -35.07
N ILE A 66 1.58 2.40 -33.83
CA ILE A 66 1.80 3.79 -33.41
C ILE A 66 3.19 3.92 -32.76
N GLU A 67 3.91 4.95 -33.17
CA GLU A 67 5.22 5.28 -32.64
C GLU A 67 5.14 5.72 -31.17
N LEU A 68 6.26 5.60 -30.45
CA LEU A 68 6.31 6.02 -29.05
C LEU A 68 6.42 7.54 -28.88
N THR A 69 6.76 8.24 -29.96
CA THR A 69 6.97 9.69 -30.00
C THR A 69 6.41 10.31 -31.28
N GLY A 70 6.03 11.59 -31.23
CA GLY A 70 5.62 12.36 -32.40
C GLY A 70 4.24 12.00 -32.97
N PHE A 71 3.37 11.38 -32.21
CA PHE A 71 2.04 10.95 -32.64
C PHE A 71 0.91 11.83 -32.11
N THR A 72 -0.24 11.69 -32.73
CA THR A 72 -1.53 12.29 -32.28
C THR A 72 -2.63 11.23 -32.26
N GLY A 73 -3.65 11.48 -31.43
CA GLY A 73 -4.82 10.63 -31.31
C GLY A 73 -6.12 11.43 -31.23
N ARG A 74 -7.15 10.98 -31.93
CA ARG A 74 -8.52 11.53 -31.86
C ARG A 74 -9.47 10.46 -31.36
N TYR A 75 -10.19 10.79 -30.29
CA TYR A 75 -11.10 9.88 -29.59
C TYR A 75 -12.52 10.42 -29.74
N GLN A 76 -13.42 9.64 -30.35
CA GLN A 76 -14.77 10.07 -30.69
C GLN A 76 -15.80 9.17 -30.08
N THR A 77 -16.85 9.75 -29.52
CA THR A 77 -18.02 9.05 -28.99
C THR A 77 -19.27 9.90 -29.07
N ILE A 78 -20.43 9.25 -28.91
CA ILE A 78 -21.68 9.90 -28.59
C ILE A 78 -22.07 9.43 -27.18
N PHE A 79 -22.10 10.34 -26.24
CA PHE A 79 -22.57 10.13 -24.89
C PHE A 79 -24.09 10.32 -24.82
N ARG A 80 -24.79 9.31 -24.29
CA ARG A 80 -26.26 9.34 -24.11
C ARG A 80 -26.57 9.07 -22.63
N PRO A 81 -26.69 10.14 -21.81
CA PRO A 81 -26.96 10.00 -20.40
C PRO A 81 -28.33 9.36 -20.13
N LYS A 82 -28.33 8.34 -19.27
CA LYS A 82 -29.54 7.68 -18.79
C LYS A 82 -30.31 8.53 -17.77
N LYS A 83 -29.60 9.43 -17.07
CA LYS A 83 -30.12 10.38 -16.08
C LYS A 83 -29.57 11.77 -16.35
N SER A 84 -30.33 12.81 -16.02
CA SER A 84 -29.80 14.18 -15.99
C SER A 84 -28.90 14.37 -14.78
N GLY A 85 -27.80 15.09 -14.94
CA GLY A 85 -26.81 15.33 -13.88
C GLY A 85 -25.47 15.78 -14.43
N ASN A 86 -24.50 15.85 -13.55
CA ASN A 86 -23.14 16.22 -13.88
C ASN A 86 -22.39 15.05 -14.54
N ALA A 87 -21.81 15.28 -15.71
CA ALA A 87 -20.84 14.39 -16.32
C ALA A 87 -19.47 15.09 -16.32
N ILE A 88 -18.54 14.54 -15.54
CA ILE A 88 -17.24 15.15 -15.24
C ILE A 88 -16.18 14.51 -16.11
N PHE A 89 -15.41 15.33 -16.81
CA PHE A 89 -14.30 14.92 -17.66
C PHE A 89 -13.03 14.85 -16.82
N ARG A 90 -12.60 13.66 -16.45
CA ARG A 90 -11.38 13.42 -15.67
C ARG A 90 -10.24 13.01 -16.58
N PHE A 91 -9.19 13.82 -16.60
CA PHE A 91 -7.98 13.57 -17.38
C PHE A 91 -6.74 13.48 -16.48
N GLN A 92 -5.81 12.65 -16.89
CA GLN A 92 -4.44 12.69 -16.43
C GLN A 92 -3.54 12.55 -17.65
N THR A 93 -2.77 13.60 -17.97
CA THR A 93 -1.97 13.64 -19.20
C THR A 93 -0.79 14.61 -19.08
N ASN A 94 0.27 14.32 -19.84
CA ASN A 94 1.39 15.24 -20.08
C ASN A 94 1.45 15.73 -21.54
N GLY A 95 0.44 15.40 -22.36
CA GLY A 95 0.26 15.92 -23.70
C GLY A 95 -0.73 17.09 -23.77
N ASP A 96 -0.80 17.74 -24.92
CA ASP A 96 -1.86 18.72 -25.19
C ASP A 96 -3.17 18.01 -25.48
N ILE A 97 -4.26 18.48 -24.88
CA ILE A 97 -5.59 18.02 -25.20
C ILE A 97 -6.49 19.18 -25.65
N ARG A 98 -7.42 18.80 -26.53
CA ARG A 98 -8.56 19.62 -26.94
C ARG A 98 -9.82 18.78 -26.86
N VAL A 99 -10.87 19.31 -26.27
CA VAL A 99 -12.17 18.64 -26.20
C VAL A 99 -13.24 19.49 -26.84
N ASN A 100 -13.97 18.91 -27.77
CA ASN A 100 -15.16 19.49 -28.37
C ASN A 100 -16.39 18.68 -27.96
N ILE A 101 -17.48 19.39 -27.62
CA ILE A 101 -18.78 18.79 -27.36
C ILE A 101 -19.77 19.45 -28.32
N ASN A 102 -20.40 18.66 -29.19
CA ASN A 102 -21.31 19.14 -30.23
C ASN A 102 -20.72 20.26 -31.10
N GLY A 103 -19.42 20.19 -31.38
CA GLY A 103 -18.67 21.17 -32.16
C GLY A 103 -18.17 22.41 -31.40
N GLU A 104 -18.51 22.57 -30.12
CA GLU A 104 -18.02 23.63 -29.26
C GLU A 104 -16.75 23.16 -28.50
N GLU A 105 -15.66 23.97 -28.59
CA GLU A 105 -14.41 23.70 -27.84
C GLU A 105 -14.63 24.06 -26.36
N VAL A 106 -14.64 23.06 -25.48
CA VAL A 106 -14.86 23.23 -24.02
C VAL A 106 -13.58 23.10 -23.20
N ILE A 107 -12.56 22.43 -23.73
CA ILE A 107 -11.23 22.29 -23.12
C ILE A 107 -10.17 22.49 -24.18
N LYS A 108 -9.20 23.34 -23.89
CA LYS A 108 -7.95 23.49 -24.64
C LYS A 108 -6.81 23.74 -23.68
N THR A 109 -5.91 22.81 -23.58
CA THR A 109 -4.80 22.94 -22.63
C THR A 109 -3.48 22.51 -23.22
N GLY A 110 -2.44 23.19 -22.82
CA GLY A 110 -1.07 22.68 -22.83
C GLY A 110 -0.70 22.24 -21.43
N ASN A 111 -0.32 20.98 -21.27
CA ASN A 111 0.35 20.48 -20.07
C ASN A 111 -0.49 20.52 -18.76
N ILE A 112 -1.54 19.71 -18.71
CA ILE A 112 -2.35 19.54 -17.49
C ILE A 112 -1.57 18.71 -16.48
N LYS A 113 -1.13 19.34 -15.39
CA LYS A 113 -0.39 18.68 -14.31
C LYS A 113 -1.26 18.08 -13.21
N ASN A 114 -2.56 18.39 -13.17
CA ASN A 114 -3.48 17.88 -12.16
C ASN A 114 -4.80 17.42 -12.78
N PRO A 115 -5.26 16.20 -12.53
CA PRO A 115 -6.38 15.55 -13.22
C PRO A 115 -7.77 15.90 -12.70
N GLU A 116 -7.89 16.82 -11.74
CA GLU A 116 -9.17 17.05 -11.08
C GLU A 116 -10.09 17.96 -11.89
N ASN A 117 -11.16 17.35 -12.43
CA ASN A 117 -12.38 18.02 -12.91
C ASN A 117 -12.17 19.20 -13.87
N LEU A 118 -11.56 18.93 -15.01
CA LEU A 118 -11.31 19.99 -16.00
C LEU A 118 -12.55 20.61 -16.60
N TYR A 119 -13.63 19.84 -16.70
CA TYR A 119 -14.90 20.28 -17.24
C TYR A 119 -16.06 19.43 -16.72
N THR A 120 -17.15 20.09 -16.40
CA THR A 120 -18.39 19.43 -15.99
C THR A 120 -19.50 19.78 -16.98
N LEU A 121 -19.96 18.74 -17.72
CA LEU A 121 -21.11 18.86 -18.60
C LEU A 121 -22.40 18.69 -17.79
N GLN A 122 -23.32 19.67 -17.88
CA GLN A 122 -24.69 19.51 -17.38
C GLN A 122 -25.47 18.64 -18.35
N ALA A 123 -25.39 17.33 -18.16
CA ALA A 123 -25.98 16.35 -19.06
C ALA A 123 -27.51 16.21 -18.81
N GLN A 124 -28.27 16.07 -19.86
CA GLN A 124 -29.72 15.87 -19.78
C GLN A 124 -30.10 14.50 -20.34
N ALA A 125 -30.90 13.74 -19.59
CA ALA A 125 -31.39 12.44 -20.04
C ALA A 125 -32.13 12.58 -21.39
N GLY A 126 -31.91 11.61 -22.29
CA GLY A 126 -32.47 11.58 -23.62
C GLY A 126 -31.80 12.47 -24.66
N LYS A 127 -30.85 13.36 -24.27
CA LYS A 127 -30.02 14.09 -25.22
C LYS A 127 -28.80 13.26 -25.63
N SER A 128 -28.24 13.57 -26.80
CA SER A 128 -26.99 13.02 -27.30
C SER A 128 -25.95 14.10 -27.34
N TYR A 129 -24.74 13.77 -26.87
CA TYR A 129 -23.58 14.67 -26.86
C TYR A 129 -22.50 14.02 -27.71
N GLU A 130 -22.16 14.62 -28.85
CA GLU A 130 -20.98 14.22 -29.60
C GLU A 130 -19.74 14.77 -28.89
N ILE A 131 -18.85 13.87 -28.50
CA ILE A 131 -17.60 14.21 -27.79
C ILE A 131 -16.43 13.81 -28.69
N VAL A 132 -15.57 14.79 -28.95
CA VAL A 132 -14.31 14.60 -29.67
C VAL A 132 -13.17 15.08 -28.78
N ILE A 133 -12.25 14.16 -28.44
CA ILE A 133 -11.06 14.46 -27.67
C ILE A 133 -9.87 14.32 -28.63
N GLU A 134 -9.05 15.34 -28.74
CA GLU A 134 -7.78 15.32 -29.46
C GLU A 134 -6.63 15.35 -28.46
N PHE A 135 -5.68 14.44 -28.64
CA PHE A 135 -4.43 14.35 -27.88
C PHE A 135 -3.25 14.54 -28.80
N LYS A 136 -2.33 15.39 -28.41
CA LYS A 136 -1.05 15.59 -29.08
C LYS A 136 0.08 15.35 -28.10
N GLN A 137 0.96 14.43 -28.43
CA GLN A 137 2.17 14.23 -27.69
C GLN A 137 3.11 15.43 -27.82
N ILE A 138 3.63 15.91 -26.69
CA ILE A 138 4.57 17.05 -26.62
C ILE A 138 5.87 16.71 -25.90
N LYS A 139 5.93 15.56 -25.20
CA LYS A 139 7.09 15.08 -24.42
C LYS A 139 7.26 13.60 -24.54
N ASP A 140 8.50 13.12 -24.42
CA ASP A 140 8.78 11.70 -24.25
C ASP A 140 8.13 11.15 -22.97
N GLY A 141 7.83 9.86 -22.98
CA GLY A 141 7.12 9.23 -21.87
C GLY A 141 5.67 9.72 -21.75
N ALA A 142 4.96 9.81 -22.90
CA ALA A 142 3.57 10.23 -22.93
C ALA A 142 2.68 9.37 -22.03
N TYR A 143 1.76 10.00 -21.35
CA TYR A 143 0.63 9.32 -20.70
C TYR A 143 -0.67 10.08 -20.97
N PHE A 144 -1.75 9.32 -21.12
CA PHE A 144 -3.08 9.87 -21.36
C PHE A 144 -4.13 8.95 -20.74
N ASN A 145 -4.66 9.36 -19.60
CA ASN A 145 -5.75 8.67 -18.90
C ASN A 145 -7.01 9.52 -18.99
N PHE A 146 -8.13 8.87 -19.23
CA PHE A 146 -9.42 9.54 -19.30
C PHE A 146 -10.55 8.64 -18.80
N ASP A 147 -11.47 9.22 -18.04
CA ASP A 147 -12.80 8.70 -17.75
C ASP A 147 -13.84 9.82 -17.76
N LEU A 148 -15.05 9.50 -18.15
CA LEU A 148 -16.24 10.34 -17.99
C LEU A 148 -17.01 9.80 -16.80
N VAL A 149 -17.17 10.59 -15.73
CA VAL A 149 -17.70 10.10 -14.46
C VAL A 149 -18.82 11.00 -13.90
N GLU A 150 -19.58 10.45 -12.98
CA GLU A 150 -20.44 11.20 -12.06
C GLU A 150 -19.94 11.05 -10.62
N ASP A 151 -20.06 12.10 -9.82
CA ASP A 151 -19.75 12.07 -8.39
C ASP A 151 -20.86 11.34 -7.63
N ILE A 152 -20.48 10.47 -6.73
CA ILE A 152 -21.38 9.78 -5.81
C ILE A 152 -20.94 10.11 -4.38
N PRO A 153 -21.64 11.03 -3.70
CA PRO A 153 -21.37 11.30 -2.29
C PRO A 153 -21.66 10.08 -1.41
N LEU A 154 -20.87 9.90 -0.38
CA LEU A 154 -21.09 8.85 0.62
C LEU A 154 -22.47 8.98 1.25
N ASN A 155 -23.26 7.93 1.14
CA ASN A 155 -24.50 7.78 1.88
C ASN A 155 -24.43 6.51 2.75
N MET A 156 -23.96 6.67 3.97
CA MET A 156 -23.75 5.55 4.88
C MET A 156 -25.04 4.78 5.19
N ASN A 157 -26.19 5.47 5.28
CA ASN A 157 -27.47 4.80 5.51
C ASN A 157 -27.87 3.91 4.33
N ALA A 158 -27.73 4.41 3.10
CA ALA A 158 -27.99 3.60 1.90
C ALA A 158 -27.01 2.43 1.78
N THR A 159 -25.75 2.63 2.14
CA THR A 159 -24.75 1.55 2.19
C THR A 159 -25.13 0.48 3.20
N LEU A 160 -25.51 0.85 4.42
CA LEU A 160 -25.94 -0.09 5.45
C LEU A 160 -27.22 -0.84 5.08
N GLU A 161 -28.17 -0.20 4.41
CA GLU A 161 -29.39 -0.88 3.90
C GLU A 161 -29.04 -1.95 2.85
N LYS A 162 -28.10 -1.67 1.95
CA LYS A 162 -27.60 -2.66 0.99
C LYS A 162 -26.91 -3.83 1.67
N LEU A 163 -26.26 -3.58 2.80
CA LEU A 163 -25.51 -4.58 3.58
C LEU A 163 -26.37 -5.25 4.66
N LYS A 164 -27.69 -5.01 4.74
CA LYS A 164 -28.52 -5.51 5.84
C LYS A 164 -28.41 -7.02 6.05
N ASP A 165 -28.38 -7.81 4.97
CA ASP A 165 -28.28 -9.25 4.98
C ASP A 165 -26.82 -9.78 4.92
N THR A 166 -25.82 -8.88 4.97
CA THR A 166 -24.39 -9.22 4.94
C THR A 166 -23.85 -9.29 6.36
N GLU A 167 -23.29 -10.40 6.78
CA GLU A 167 -22.66 -10.57 8.09
C GLU A 167 -21.23 -10.03 8.11
N ILE A 168 -20.44 -10.37 7.10
CA ILE A 168 -19.00 -10.05 7.02
C ILE A 168 -18.76 -9.05 5.90
N VAL A 169 -18.06 -7.98 6.23
CA VAL A 169 -17.64 -6.94 5.27
C VAL A 169 -16.12 -6.92 5.17
N ILE A 170 -15.61 -7.10 3.97
CA ILE A 170 -14.19 -6.89 3.66
C ILE A 170 -14.06 -5.45 3.15
N PHE A 171 -13.39 -4.60 3.93
CA PHE A 171 -13.10 -3.21 3.56
C PHE A 171 -11.67 -3.13 3.04
N ALA A 172 -11.51 -2.87 1.74
CA ALA A 172 -10.22 -2.59 1.12
C ALA A 172 -9.99 -1.08 1.10
N GLY A 173 -9.01 -0.61 1.84
CA GLY A 173 -8.75 0.81 2.01
C GLY A 173 -7.28 1.08 2.35
N GLY A 174 -6.99 2.25 2.90
CA GLY A 174 -5.64 2.70 3.22
C GLY A 174 -5.29 3.98 2.46
N ILE A 175 -4.07 4.05 1.98
CA ILE A 175 -3.55 5.18 1.18
C ILE A 175 -3.00 4.67 -0.15
N SER A 176 -2.47 5.57 -0.97
CA SER A 176 -1.91 5.20 -2.27
C SER A 176 -0.58 5.92 -2.54
N PRO A 177 0.25 5.41 -3.46
CA PRO A 177 1.47 6.11 -3.88
C PRO A 177 1.22 7.52 -4.43
N LEU A 178 0.00 7.80 -4.91
CA LEU A 178 -0.37 9.14 -5.39
C LEU A 178 -0.63 10.12 -4.24
N LEU A 179 -1.05 9.65 -3.07
CA LEU A 179 -1.17 10.47 -1.86
C LEU A 179 0.19 10.68 -1.19
N GLU A 180 1.04 9.64 -1.13
CA GLU A 180 2.42 9.71 -0.64
C GLU A 180 3.38 10.23 -1.74
N GLY A 181 2.85 10.90 -2.76
CA GLY A 181 3.55 11.28 -3.99
C GLY A 181 4.75 12.18 -3.74
N GLU A 182 5.95 11.60 -3.78
CA GLU A 182 7.23 12.29 -3.66
C GLU A 182 7.36 13.37 -4.74
N GLU A 183 7.75 14.59 -4.34
CA GLU A 183 7.85 15.79 -5.19
C GLU A 183 6.55 16.17 -5.94
N MET A 184 5.41 15.64 -5.52
CA MET A 184 4.10 15.95 -6.10
C MET A 184 3.37 17.01 -5.28
N LYS A 185 2.51 17.79 -5.95
CA LYS A 185 1.65 18.77 -5.27
C LYS A 185 0.41 18.10 -4.71
N VAL A 186 0.57 17.30 -3.67
CA VAL A 186 -0.55 16.70 -2.96
C VAL A 186 -1.03 17.67 -1.88
N SER A 187 -2.35 17.93 -1.85
CA SER A 187 -3.01 18.73 -0.82
C SER A 187 -4.27 17.99 -0.39
N ALA A 188 -4.14 17.12 0.59
CA ALA A 188 -5.23 16.37 1.21
C ALA A 188 -5.01 16.34 2.72
N ALA A 189 -6.06 16.11 3.50
CA ALA A 189 -5.93 15.96 4.94
C ALA A 189 -4.94 14.85 5.29
N GLY A 190 -3.94 15.13 6.12
CA GLY A 190 -2.85 14.23 6.47
C GLY A 190 -1.67 14.22 5.49
N PHE A 191 -1.70 15.05 4.42
CA PHE A 191 -0.66 15.11 3.40
C PHE A 191 -0.36 16.57 2.98
N LYS A 192 0.91 16.87 2.75
CA LYS A 192 1.35 18.19 2.27
C LYS A 192 2.58 18.04 1.37
N GLY A 193 2.45 18.42 0.10
CA GLY A 193 3.56 18.41 -0.86
C GLY A 193 4.13 17.01 -1.15
N GLY A 194 3.38 15.95 -0.88
CA GLY A 194 3.83 14.58 -1.01
C GLY A 194 4.29 13.94 0.31
N ASP A 195 4.51 14.74 1.36
CA ASP A 195 4.85 14.23 2.68
C ASP A 195 3.60 14.00 3.54
N ARG A 196 3.67 13.04 4.45
CA ARG A 196 2.65 12.83 5.46
C ARG A 196 2.79 13.84 6.58
N THR A 197 1.70 14.49 6.95
CA THR A 197 1.63 15.38 8.12
C THR A 197 1.07 14.69 9.35
N ASP A 198 0.47 13.50 9.19
CA ASP A 198 0.13 12.57 10.25
C ASP A 198 0.28 11.12 9.76
N ILE A 199 0.18 10.15 10.66
CA ILE A 199 0.27 8.72 10.34
C ILE A 199 -1.08 7.99 10.45
N GLU A 200 -2.15 8.74 10.63
CA GLU A 200 -3.51 8.21 10.81
C GLU A 200 -4.10 7.66 9.49
N LEU A 201 -5.07 6.77 9.62
CA LEU A 201 -5.92 6.40 8.49
C LEU A 201 -6.81 7.61 8.14
N PRO A 202 -7.02 7.95 6.86
CA PRO A 202 -7.90 9.06 6.47
C PRO A 202 -9.27 8.98 7.15
N ALA A 203 -9.74 10.11 7.71
CA ALA A 203 -10.89 10.18 8.59
C ALA A 203 -12.18 9.59 7.98
N VAL A 204 -12.39 9.76 6.67
CA VAL A 204 -13.56 9.20 5.97
C VAL A 204 -13.59 7.68 6.07
N GLN A 205 -12.46 7.02 5.84
CA GLN A 205 -12.36 5.56 5.92
C GLN A 205 -12.56 5.07 7.35
N ARG A 206 -11.96 5.75 8.32
CA ARG A 206 -12.14 5.49 9.76
C ARG A 206 -13.61 5.57 10.18
N ASN A 207 -14.31 6.61 9.70
CA ASN A 207 -15.74 6.79 9.97
C ASN A 207 -16.59 5.67 9.36
N VAL A 208 -16.25 5.21 8.15
CA VAL A 208 -16.94 4.06 7.52
C VAL A 208 -16.72 2.79 8.34
N LEU A 209 -15.49 2.47 8.74
CA LEU A 209 -15.18 1.29 9.56
C LEU A 209 -15.94 1.32 10.89
N ALA A 210 -15.94 2.45 11.57
CA ALA A 210 -16.69 2.64 12.82
C ALA A 210 -18.21 2.48 12.62
N ALA A 211 -18.77 3.00 11.51
CA ALA A 211 -20.19 2.86 11.21
C ALA A 211 -20.57 1.40 10.89
N LEU A 212 -19.74 0.67 10.17
CA LEU A 212 -19.94 -0.76 9.92
C LEU A 212 -19.93 -1.57 11.22
N LYS A 213 -18.95 -1.34 12.10
CA LYS A 213 -18.87 -1.98 13.42
C LYS A 213 -20.09 -1.66 14.28
N LYS A 214 -20.49 -0.38 14.33
CA LYS A 214 -21.69 0.07 15.05
C LYS A 214 -22.97 -0.59 14.54
N ALA A 215 -23.04 -0.89 13.24
CA ALA A 215 -24.14 -1.63 12.62
C ALA A 215 -24.08 -3.16 12.86
N GLY A 216 -23.16 -3.65 13.69
CA GLY A 216 -23.01 -5.06 14.04
C GLY A 216 -22.37 -5.93 12.98
N LYS A 217 -21.69 -5.34 11.99
CA LYS A 217 -20.97 -6.11 10.97
C LYS A 217 -19.65 -6.62 11.51
N LYS A 218 -19.25 -7.84 11.08
CA LYS A 218 -17.87 -8.31 11.22
C LYS A 218 -17.04 -7.65 10.13
N VAL A 219 -16.02 -6.90 10.51
CA VAL A 219 -15.23 -6.09 9.59
C VAL A 219 -13.83 -6.66 9.46
N ILE A 220 -13.45 -6.98 8.23
CA ILE A 220 -12.07 -7.34 7.87
C ILE A 220 -11.50 -6.15 7.10
N PHE A 221 -10.49 -5.51 7.64
CA PHE A 221 -9.82 -4.38 7.00
C PHE A 221 -8.56 -4.85 6.27
N VAL A 222 -8.52 -4.68 4.96
CA VAL A 222 -7.34 -4.89 4.12
C VAL A 222 -6.70 -3.52 3.89
N ASN A 223 -5.61 -3.26 4.61
CA ASN A 223 -4.91 -1.97 4.57
C ASN A 223 -3.81 -1.97 3.50
N PHE A 224 -3.96 -1.08 2.52
CA PHE A 224 -2.94 -0.80 1.51
C PHE A 224 -2.22 0.49 1.86
N SER A 225 -0.93 0.40 2.18
CA SER A 225 -0.10 1.56 2.50
C SER A 225 1.38 1.25 2.25
N GLY A 226 2.17 2.23 1.81
CA GLY A 226 3.62 2.10 1.65
C GLY A 226 4.38 2.25 2.97
N SER A 227 3.76 2.85 3.98
CA SER A 227 4.34 3.16 5.29
C SER A 227 3.48 2.63 6.44
N ALA A 228 4.05 2.63 7.66
CA ALA A 228 3.32 2.31 8.87
C ALA A 228 2.20 3.34 9.12
N MET A 229 1.06 2.87 9.60
CA MET A 229 -0.10 3.69 9.96
C MET A 229 -0.50 3.50 11.41
N ALA A 230 -1.00 4.57 12.04
CA ALA A 230 -1.62 4.52 13.35
C ALA A 230 -3.05 3.99 13.21
N LEU A 231 -3.22 2.72 13.51
CA LEU A 231 -4.49 1.99 13.34
C LEU A 231 -5.15 1.67 14.70
N THR A 232 -4.89 2.46 15.75
CA THR A 232 -5.43 2.19 17.09
C THR A 232 -6.95 2.07 17.09
N PRO A 233 -7.73 3.01 16.51
CA PRO A 233 -9.18 2.86 16.45
C PRO A 233 -9.63 1.67 15.59
N GLU A 234 -8.87 1.32 14.57
CA GLU A 234 -9.18 0.20 13.68
C GLU A 234 -9.03 -1.15 14.39
N THR A 235 -8.15 -1.25 15.40
CA THR A 235 -8.06 -2.48 16.23
C THR A 235 -9.33 -2.75 17.05
N GLU A 236 -10.14 -1.73 17.31
CA GLU A 236 -11.43 -1.83 17.99
C GLU A 236 -12.59 -2.01 17.01
N ASN A 237 -12.51 -1.35 15.85
CA ASN A 237 -13.57 -1.31 14.84
C ASN A 237 -13.52 -2.49 13.84
N CYS A 238 -12.41 -3.22 13.78
CA CYS A 238 -12.24 -4.35 12.86
C CYS A 238 -12.00 -5.65 13.63
N ASP A 239 -12.56 -6.74 13.12
CA ASP A 239 -12.37 -8.08 13.66
C ASP A 239 -11.05 -8.70 13.17
N ALA A 240 -10.53 -8.22 12.03
CA ALA A 240 -9.21 -8.54 11.52
C ALA A 240 -8.65 -7.39 10.68
N ILE A 241 -7.31 -7.24 10.71
CA ILE A 241 -6.57 -6.28 9.87
C ILE A 241 -5.49 -7.04 9.10
N LEU A 242 -5.51 -6.94 7.78
CA LEU A 242 -4.48 -7.47 6.89
C LEU A 242 -3.67 -6.32 6.30
N GLN A 243 -2.38 -6.23 6.65
CA GLN A 243 -1.46 -5.27 6.06
C GLN A 243 -0.98 -5.79 4.71
N ALA A 244 -1.50 -5.23 3.62
CA ALA A 244 -1.22 -5.69 2.26
C ALA A 244 -0.11 -4.90 1.55
N TRP A 245 0.37 -3.79 2.14
CA TRP A 245 1.37 -2.89 1.56
C TRP A 245 0.93 -2.34 0.20
N TYR A 246 1.87 -2.03 -0.70
CA TYR A 246 1.62 -1.80 -2.12
C TYR A 246 1.99 -3.06 -2.90
N PRO A 247 1.03 -3.94 -3.15
CA PRO A 247 1.32 -5.24 -3.75
C PRO A 247 1.61 -5.10 -5.26
N GLY A 248 2.30 -6.11 -5.81
CA GLY A 248 2.50 -6.24 -7.25
C GLY A 248 1.28 -6.84 -7.96
N GLN A 249 1.54 -7.41 -9.14
CA GLN A 249 0.53 -7.95 -10.05
C GLN A 249 -0.39 -8.99 -9.40
N GLU A 250 0.15 -9.88 -8.58
CA GLU A 250 -0.59 -10.96 -7.91
C GLU A 250 -1.16 -10.56 -6.53
N GLY A 251 -1.19 -9.27 -6.22
CA GLY A 251 -1.64 -8.77 -4.92
C GLY A 251 -3.07 -9.17 -4.56
N GLY A 252 -3.98 -9.14 -5.53
CA GLY A 252 -5.35 -9.57 -5.33
C GLY A 252 -5.46 -11.06 -4.98
N THR A 253 -4.74 -11.91 -5.70
CA THR A 253 -4.64 -13.36 -5.44
C THR A 253 -4.08 -13.62 -4.04
N ALA A 254 -2.95 -12.99 -3.69
CA ALA A 254 -2.31 -13.17 -2.39
C ALA A 254 -3.21 -12.75 -1.21
N VAL A 255 -3.97 -11.65 -1.35
CA VAL A 255 -4.95 -11.22 -0.36
C VAL A 255 -6.09 -12.23 -0.24
N ALA A 256 -6.63 -12.71 -1.37
CA ALA A 256 -7.71 -13.70 -1.39
C ALA A 256 -7.27 -15.01 -0.74
N ASP A 257 -6.10 -15.55 -1.08
CA ASP A 257 -5.54 -16.78 -0.53
C ASP A 257 -5.44 -16.73 1.00
N VAL A 258 -5.02 -15.58 1.55
CA VAL A 258 -5.00 -15.37 3.00
C VAL A 258 -6.42 -15.30 3.55
N LEU A 259 -7.32 -14.50 2.97
CA LEU A 259 -8.66 -14.30 3.50
C LEU A 259 -9.51 -15.58 3.48
N PHE A 260 -9.36 -16.42 2.46
CA PHE A 260 -10.09 -17.67 2.32
C PHE A 260 -9.36 -18.88 2.93
N GLY A 261 -8.12 -18.68 3.38
CA GLY A 261 -7.35 -19.69 4.11
C GLY A 261 -6.62 -20.71 3.23
N ASP A 262 -6.49 -20.43 1.94
CA ASP A 262 -5.68 -21.21 1.00
C ASP A 262 -4.19 -21.07 1.31
N TYR A 263 -3.79 -19.93 1.88
CA TYR A 263 -2.46 -19.69 2.41
C TYR A 263 -2.51 -19.32 3.90
N ASN A 264 -1.71 -19.98 4.73
CA ASN A 264 -1.55 -19.63 6.13
C ASN A 264 -0.53 -18.48 6.25
N PRO A 265 -0.92 -17.26 6.69
CA PRO A 265 -0.03 -16.11 6.71
C PRO A 265 1.20 -16.33 7.58
N ALA A 266 2.36 -15.97 7.05
CA ALA A 266 3.66 -16.04 7.72
C ALA A 266 4.42 -14.71 7.67
N GLY A 267 3.84 -13.67 7.11
CA GLY A 267 4.41 -12.33 7.02
C GLY A 267 4.64 -11.72 8.41
N ARG A 268 5.72 -10.96 8.54
CA ARG A 268 6.06 -10.22 9.76
C ARG A 268 6.30 -8.75 9.40
N LEU A 269 5.85 -7.84 10.25
CA LEU A 269 5.99 -6.40 10.01
C LEU A 269 7.48 -6.01 9.99
N PRO A 270 7.97 -5.41 8.89
CA PRO A 270 9.37 -5.01 8.77
C PRO A 270 9.67 -3.66 9.44
N VAL A 271 8.67 -3.04 10.04
CA VAL A 271 8.76 -1.75 10.74
C VAL A 271 7.88 -1.75 11.99
N THR A 272 8.11 -0.80 12.90
CA THR A 272 7.28 -0.58 14.09
C THR A 272 6.05 0.25 13.72
N PHE A 273 4.86 -0.17 14.14
CA PHE A 273 3.63 0.58 13.98
C PHE A 273 3.32 1.32 15.30
N TYR A 274 3.26 2.63 15.24
CA TYR A 274 2.97 3.50 16.37
C TYR A 274 1.47 3.56 16.65
N LYS A 275 1.08 3.89 17.90
CA LYS A 275 -0.33 4.06 18.29
C LYS A 275 -0.95 5.33 17.72
N ASN A 276 -0.17 6.40 17.71
CA ASN A 276 -0.54 7.74 17.25
C ASN A 276 0.72 8.60 17.02
N MET A 277 0.52 9.84 16.60
CA MET A 277 1.59 10.83 16.41
C MET A 277 2.37 11.16 17.70
N GLU A 278 1.73 11.07 18.87
CA GLU A 278 2.36 11.43 20.16
C GLU A 278 3.51 10.50 20.54
N GLN A 279 3.54 9.28 19.96
CA GLN A 279 4.66 8.36 20.15
C GLN A 279 5.89 8.70 19.30
N LEU A 280 5.77 9.63 18.35
CA LEU A 280 6.90 10.05 17.51
C LEU A 280 7.62 11.23 18.19
N PRO A 281 8.96 11.21 18.27
CA PRO A 281 9.73 12.40 18.61
C PRO A 281 9.52 13.51 17.58
N ASP A 282 9.93 14.74 17.96
CA ASP A 282 9.90 15.89 17.08
C ASP A 282 10.51 15.56 15.70
N PHE A 283 9.93 16.09 14.63
CA PHE A 283 10.37 15.83 13.27
C PHE A 283 11.83 16.27 13.02
N GLU A 284 12.27 17.35 13.66
CA GLU A 284 13.63 17.87 13.56
C GLU A 284 14.64 17.15 14.48
N ASP A 285 14.17 16.27 15.38
CA ASP A 285 15.06 15.43 16.19
C ASP A 285 15.56 14.23 15.37
N TYR A 286 16.77 14.31 14.85
CA TYR A 286 17.44 13.24 14.10
C TYR A 286 18.10 12.19 14.98
N SER A 287 17.99 12.28 16.32
CA SER A 287 18.43 11.19 17.19
C SER A 287 17.50 9.97 17.01
N MET A 288 18.03 8.79 17.32
CA MET A 288 17.22 7.56 17.31
C MET A 288 16.44 7.36 18.61
N GLN A 289 16.63 8.20 19.62
CA GLN A 289 15.98 8.06 20.92
C GLN A 289 14.44 8.14 20.79
N GLY A 290 13.75 7.20 21.44
CA GLY A 290 12.29 7.09 21.34
C GLY A 290 11.76 6.53 20.02
N ARG A 291 12.61 6.22 19.04
CA ARG A 291 12.20 5.72 17.72
C ARG A 291 12.35 4.21 17.62
N THR A 292 11.39 3.57 16.96
CA THR A 292 11.38 2.16 16.60
C THR A 292 11.55 1.19 17.78
N TYR A 293 11.41 -0.11 17.54
CA TYR A 293 11.65 -1.17 18.53
C TYR A 293 13.02 -1.11 19.19
N ARG A 294 13.98 -0.40 18.58
CA ARG A 294 15.35 -0.29 19.09
C ARG A 294 15.48 0.66 20.28
N TYR A 295 14.70 1.75 20.29
CA TYR A 295 14.87 2.83 21.26
C TYR A 295 13.57 3.23 21.99
N MET A 296 12.40 2.75 21.53
CA MET A 296 11.14 2.99 22.25
C MET A 296 11.13 2.28 23.58
N LYS A 297 10.67 3.00 24.59
CA LYS A 297 10.41 2.46 25.94
C LYS A 297 8.96 2.04 26.10
N GLU A 298 8.05 2.74 25.45
CA GLU A 298 6.63 2.45 25.45
C GLU A 298 6.29 1.37 24.40
N ALA A 299 5.25 0.58 24.69
CA ALA A 299 4.77 -0.40 23.74
C ALA A 299 4.14 0.30 22.52
N PRO A 300 4.58 -0.04 21.29
CA PRO A 300 3.93 0.44 20.07
C PRO A 300 2.55 -0.22 19.89
N LEU A 301 1.82 0.16 18.83
CA LEU A 301 0.60 -0.54 18.44
C LEU A 301 0.92 -1.97 18.01
N PHE A 302 1.78 -2.11 17.01
CA PHE A 302 2.35 -3.41 16.62
C PHE A 302 3.87 -3.32 16.58
N PRO A 303 4.57 -4.23 17.28
CA PRO A 303 6.03 -4.21 17.31
C PRO A 303 6.63 -4.67 15.98
N PHE A 304 7.87 -4.26 15.72
CA PHE A 304 8.66 -4.83 14.63
C PHE A 304 8.70 -6.37 14.72
N GLY A 305 8.61 -7.03 13.59
CA GLY A 305 8.64 -8.50 13.51
C GLY A 305 7.31 -9.17 13.89
N TYR A 306 6.28 -8.43 14.27
CA TYR A 306 4.97 -8.98 14.64
C TYR A 306 4.17 -9.45 13.42
N GLY A 307 3.40 -10.50 13.59
CA GLY A 307 2.42 -11.00 12.64
C GLY A 307 1.72 -12.22 13.19
N LEU A 308 0.46 -12.42 12.78
CA LEU A 308 -0.34 -13.56 13.17
C LEU A 308 -0.25 -14.70 12.14
N SER A 309 -0.64 -15.88 12.56
CA SER A 309 -0.76 -17.10 11.74
C SER A 309 -2.08 -17.80 12.09
N TYR A 310 -2.59 -18.64 11.20
CA TYR A 310 -3.74 -19.51 11.47
C TYR A 310 -3.35 -20.74 12.31
N THR A 311 -2.10 -20.81 12.76
CA THR A 311 -1.62 -21.80 13.71
C THR A 311 -0.87 -21.11 14.85
N THR A 312 -0.45 -21.84 15.87
CA THR A 312 0.24 -21.31 17.05
C THR A 312 1.62 -21.92 17.17
N PHE A 313 2.61 -21.08 17.43
CA PHE A 313 3.98 -21.52 17.68
C PHE A 313 4.39 -21.26 19.12
N THR A 314 5.15 -22.16 19.70
CA THR A 314 5.74 -22.04 21.04
C THR A 314 7.26 -22.23 20.97
N TYR A 315 7.98 -21.48 21.79
CA TYR A 315 9.42 -21.49 21.83
C TYR A 315 9.90 -22.23 23.09
N GLY A 316 10.80 -23.18 22.89
CA GLY A 316 11.49 -23.84 23.97
C GLY A 316 12.80 -23.15 24.35
N LYS A 317 13.44 -23.60 25.42
CA LYS A 317 14.71 -23.03 25.90
C LYS A 317 15.84 -23.25 24.89
N ALA A 318 16.38 -22.16 24.37
CA ALA A 318 17.49 -22.22 23.43
C ALA A 318 18.81 -22.69 24.09
N ARG A 319 19.69 -23.21 23.26
CA ARG A 319 21.06 -23.64 23.65
C ARG A 319 22.05 -23.01 22.68
N ALA A 320 23.09 -22.38 23.23
CA ALA A 320 24.25 -21.95 22.48
C ALA A 320 25.30 -23.07 22.52
N ASP A 321 25.99 -23.29 21.42
CA ASP A 321 27.15 -24.19 21.35
C ASP A 321 28.35 -23.68 22.15
N LYS A 322 28.43 -22.33 22.31
CA LYS A 322 29.47 -21.63 23.09
C LYS A 322 28.83 -20.56 23.96
N LYS A 323 29.35 -20.37 25.17
CA LYS A 323 28.95 -19.24 26.05
C LYS A 323 29.96 -18.09 26.05
N ARG A 324 31.13 -18.32 25.47
CA ARG A 324 32.22 -17.34 25.32
C ARG A 324 32.65 -17.35 23.86
N ILE A 325 32.82 -16.17 23.29
CA ILE A 325 33.12 -15.99 21.86
C ILE A 325 34.33 -15.05 21.77
N SER A 326 35.36 -15.49 21.09
CA SER A 326 36.55 -14.72 20.80
C SER A 326 36.48 -14.13 19.38
N THR A 327 37.37 -13.16 19.11
CA THR A 327 37.46 -12.49 17.80
C THR A 327 37.51 -13.51 16.65
N GLY A 328 36.65 -13.32 15.65
CA GLY A 328 36.55 -14.15 14.45
C GLY A 328 35.81 -15.47 14.65
N GLU A 329 35.37 -15.81 15.86
CA GLU A 329 34.54 -17.00 16.10
C GLU A 329 33.08 -16.74 15.80
N LYS A 330 32.34 -17.81 15.50
CA LYS A 330 30.89 -17.81 15.38
C LYS A 330 30.24 -18.63 16.48
N MET A 331 29.01 -18.34 16.78
CA MET A 331 28.16 -19.09 17.69
C MET A 331 26.93 -19.65 16.94
N THR A 332 26.53 -20.87 17.28
CA THR A 332 25.27 -21.45 16.82
C THR A 332 24.28 -21.50 17.96
N LEU A 333 23.15 -20.81 17.76
CA LEU A 333 21.99 -20.88 18.64
C LEU A 333 21.03 -21.93 18.11
N THR A 334 20.67 -22.92 18.96
CA THR A 334 19.64 -23.93 18.65
C THR A 334 18.40 -23.62 19.46
N ILE A 335 17.31 -23.30 18.78
CA ILE A 335 16.03 -22.87 19.35
C ILE A 335 14.97 -23.92 19.04
N PRO A 336 14.42 -24.63 20.03
CA PRO A 336 13.28 -25.50 19.81
C PRO A 336 12.04 -24.65 19.52
N VAL A 337 11.34 -24.92 18.41
CA VAL A 337 10.06 -24.29 18.05
C VAL A 337 9.06 -25.37 17.73
N SER A 338 7.88 -25.28 18.32
CA SER A 338 6.80 -26.26 18.16
C SER A 338 5.57 -25.58 17.56
N ASN A 339 4.99 -26.22 16.56
CA ASN A 339 3.65 -25.87 16.07
C ASN A 339 2.62 -26.60 16.94
N THR A 340 1.96 -25.85 17.81
CA THR A 340 0.95 -26.37 18.76
C THR A 340 -0.48 -26.17 18.26
N GLY A 341 -0.66 -25.56 17.11
CA GLY A 341 -1.95 -25.34 16.51
C GLY A 341 -2.42 -26.49 15.60
N SER A 342 -3.49 -26.23 14.85
CA SER A 342 -4.21 -27.25 14.08
C SER A 342 -3.85 -27.29 12.58
N ARG A 343 -2.99 -26.37 12.10
CA ARG A 343 -2.58 -26.25 10.69
C ARG A 343 -1.06 -26.27 10.57
N ASP A 344 -0.57 -26.72 9.43
CA ASP A 344 0.82 -26.48 9.03
C ASP A 344 1.06 -24.98 8.87
N GLY A 345 2.27 -24.53 9.15
CA GLY A 345 2.56 -23.10 9.04
C GLY A 345 4.04 -22.80 9.09
N GLU A 346 4.35 -21.57 8.74
CA GLU A 346 5.71 -21.06 8.76
C GLU A 346 5.88 -20.03 9.89
N GLU A 347 7.01 -20.17 10.59
CA GLU A 347 7.41 -19.23 11.65
C GLU A 347 8.68 -18.48 11.23
N VAL A 348 8.77 -17.21 11.59
CA VAL A 348 9.98 -16.41 11.42
C VAL A 348 10.64 -16.25 12.79
N VAL A 349 11.59 -17.13 13.06
CA VAL A 349 12.38 -17.10 14.31
C VAL A 349 13.36 -15.94 14.23
N GLN A 350 13.26 -15.02 15.19
CA GLN A 350 14.05 -13.79 15.24
C GLN A 350 15.00 -13.81 16.42
N VAL A 351 16.24 -13.34 16.23
CA VAL A 351 17.27 -13.26 17.25
C VAL A 351 17.75 -11.82 17.38
N TYR A 352 17.65 -11.30 18.58
CA TYR A 352 18.05 -9.94 18.93
C TYR A 352 19.21 -9.97 19.92
N LEU A 353 20.04 -8.93 19.92
CA LEU A 353 21.07 -8.72 20.92
C LEU A 353 20.78 -7.46 21.73
N ARG A 354 21.09 -7.52 23.02
CA ARG A 354 21.07 -6.41 23.95
C ARG A 354 22.37 -6.39 24.78
N ARG A 355 22.83 -5.19 25.10
CA ARG A 355 23.89 -4.95 26.08
C ARG A 355 23.30 -4.24 27.28
N GLU A 356 23.49 -4.78 28.47
CA GLU A 356 22.99 -4.18 29.72
C GLU A 356 23.89 -3.02 30.20
N ASP A 357 25.16 -3.01 29.79
CA ASP A 357 26.15 -1.99 30.14
C ASP A 357 26.12 -0.74 29.23
N ASP A 358 25.15 -0.66 28.29
CA ASP A 358 24.95 0.48 27.42
C ASP A 358 23.53 1.09 27.61
N PRO A 359 23.31 1.90 28.67
CA PRO A 359 21.98 2.45 28.98
C PRO A 359 21.46 3.47 27.97
N LYS A 360 22.31 4.00 27.08
CA LYS A 360 21.93 4.90 25.98
C LYS A 360 21.85 4.19 24.64
N GLY A 361 22.28 2.96 24.58
CA GLY A 361 22.22 2.13 23.38
C GLY A 361 20.81 1.61 23.10
N PRO A 362 20.67 0.84 22.02
CA PRO A 362 19.39 0.23 21.67
C PRO A 362 18.94 -0.78 22.71
N THR A 363 17.65 -0.79 23.05
CA THR A 363 17.04 -1.78 23.95
C THR A 363 17.21 -3.21 23.46
N LYS A 364 17.25 -3.38 22.15
CA LYS A 364 17.58 -4.61 21.41
C LYS A 364 17.79 -4.30 19.95
N THR A 365 18.55 -5.14 19.25
CA THR A 365 18.80 -5.01 17.81
C THR A 365 18.68 -6.38 17.15
N LEU A 366 17.87 -6.51 16.10
CA LEU A 366 17.78 -7.74 15.29
C LEU A 366 19.18 -8.04 14.68
N ARG A 367 19.66 -9.26 14.86
CA ARG A 367 20.95 -9.71 14.34
C ARG A 367 20.88 -10.91 13.44
N ALA A 368 19.81 -11.70 13.57
CA ALA A 368 19.55 -12.81 12.68
C ALA A 368 18.05 -13.17 12.70
N PHE A 369 17.59 -13.79 11.63
CA PHE A 369 16.27 -14.41 11.57
C PHE A 369 16.30 -15.61 10.64
N LYS A 370 15.32 -16.49 10.80
CA LYS A 370 15.14 -17.65 9.92
C LYS A 370 13.66 -18.00 9.80
N ARG A 371 13.16 -18.06 8.56
CA ARG A 371 11.84 -18.58 8.26
C ARG A 371 11.91 -20.11 8.15
N VAL A 372 11.02 -20.80 8.83
CA VAL A 372 10.96 -22.26 8.89
C VAL A 372 9.54 -22.74 8.79
N GLU A 373 9.32 -23.80 8.02
CA GLU A 373 8.04 -24.52 7.97
C GLU A 373 7.99 -25.57 9.09
N ILE A 374 6.88 -25.62 9.81
CA ILE A 374 6.67 -26.59 10.89
C ILE A 374 5.27 -27.20 10.75
N THR A 375 5.23 -28.49 10.45
CA THR A 375 3.99 -29.26 10.37
C THR A 375 3.26 -29.24 11.72
N LYS A 376 1.94 -29.21 11.68
CA LYS A 376 1.08 -29.25 12.88
C LYS A 376 1.47 -30.37 13.83
N GLY A 377 1.54 -30.05 15.10
CA GLY A 377 1.89 -31.01 16.18
C GLY A 377 3.37 -31.46 16.16
N LYS A 378 4.21 -30.85 15.31
CA LYS A 378 5.66 -31.15 15.24
C LYS A 378 6.50 -30.05 15.86
N SER A 379 7.74 -30.41 16.20
CA SER A 379 8.74 -29.52 16.73
C SER A 379 9.99 -29.56 15.84
N LEU A 380 10.66 -28.41 15.69
CA LEU A 380 11.89 -28.26 14.94
C LEU A 380 12.95 -27.57 15.81
N ASN A 381 14.18 -28.10 15.83
CA ASN A 381 15.34 -27.42 16.41
C ASN A 381 15.93 -26.46 15.38
N VAL A 382 15.53 -25.19 15.44
CA VAL A 382 15.98 -24.16 14.52
C VAL A 382 17.40 -23.73 14.86
N LYS A 383 18.34 -23.94 13.96
CA LYS A 383 19.73 -23.49 14.10
C LYS A 383 19.91 -22.15 13.43
N ILE A 384 20.41 -21.17 14.18
CA ILE A 384 20.75 -19.83 13.73
C ILE A 384 22.21 -19.57 14.08
N GLU A 385 23.01 -19.26 13.08
CA GLU A 385 24.41 -18.91 13.22
C GLU A 385 24.55 -17.39 13.44
N LEU A 386 25.29 -17.00 14.45
CA LEU A 386 25.67 -15.63 14.73
C LEU A 386 27.20 -15.51 14.53
N PRO A 387 27.62 -14.88 13.42
CA PRO A 387 29.04 -14.58 13.20
C PRO A 387 29.53 -13.53 14.22
N TYR A 388 30.84 -13.41 14.40
CA TYR A 388 31.41 -12.41 15.31
C TYR A 388 30.93 -10.99 15.02
N THR A 389 30.73 -10.65 13.75
CA THR A 389 30.18 -9.35 13.31
C THR A 389 28.74 -9.09 13.77
N ALA A 390 27.99 -10.11 14.16
CA ALA A 390 26.66 -9.91 14.76
C ALA A 390 26.73 -9.15 16.10
N PHE A 391 27.89 -9.19 16.78
CA PHE A 391 28.13 -8.52 18.05
C PHE A 391 28.79 -7.15 17.92
N GLU A 392 28.90 -6.63 16.70
CA GLU A 392 29.41 -5.28 16.46
C GLU A 392 28.39 -4.21 16.81
N TRP A 393 28.87 -3.16 17.46
CA TRP A 393 28.13 -1.96 17.83
C TRP A 393 28.91 -0.74 17.37
N PHE A 394 28.17 0.33 17.09
CA PHE A 394 28.79 1.60 16.74
C PHE A 394 29.38 2.24 18.00
N ASP A 395 30.68 2.51 17.99
CA ASP A 395 31.37 3.24 19.04
C ASP A 395 31.48 4.72 18.66
N ASN A 396 30.80 5.56 19.43
CA ASN A 396 30.80 7.01 19.21
C ASN A 396 32.17 7.67 19.43
N SER A 397 33.10 7.01 20.15
CA SER A 397 34.44 7.56 20.40
C SER A 397 35.39 7.35 19.23
N THR A 398 35.24 6.24 18.54
CA THR A 398 36.09 5.87 17.39
C THR A 398 35.43 6.06 16.05
N HIS A 399 34.10 6.32 16.05
CA HIS A 399 33.25 6.38 14.86
C HIS A 399 33.31 5.13 13.98
N THR A 400 33.47 3.97 14.60
CA THR A 400 33.60 2.68 13.91
C THR A 400 32.67 1.62 14.51
N MET A 401 32.38 0.60 13.70
CA MET A 401 31.68 -0.61 14.14
C MET A 401 32.72 -1.61 14.63
N HIS A 402 32.60 -2.08 15.85
CA HIS A 402 33.40 -3.19 16.37
C HIS A 402 32.69 -3.94 17.50
N SER A 403 33.13 -5.16 17.76
CA SER A 403 32.61 -5.98 18.85
C SER A 403 33.11 -5.46 20.18
N MET A 404 32.22 -5.03 21.04
CA MET A 404 32.53 -4.59 22.39
C MET A 404 32.67 -5.81 23.31
N LYS A 405 33.73 -5.90 24.07
CA LYS A 405 33.85 -6.93 25.11
C LYS A 405 32.80 -6.75 26.19
N GLY A 406 32.32 -7.83 26.74
CA GLY A 406 31.29 -7.75 27.78
C GLY A 406 30.22 -8.85 27.70
N GLU A 407 29.24 -8.75 28.59
CA GLU A 407 28.09 -9.64 28.62
C GLU A 407 27.04 -9.14 27.66
N TYR A 408 26.51 -10.07 26.85
CA TYR A 408 25.39 -9.84 25.94
C TYR A 408 24.23 -10.73 26.30
N GLU A 409 23.04 -10.19 26.18
CA GLU A 409 21.79 -10.95 26.21
C GLU A 409 21.34 -11.24 24.78
N VAL A 410 21.23 -12.53 24.47
CA VAL A 410 20.69 -13.02 23.19
C VAL A 410 19.22 -13.33 23.41
N LEU A 411 18.35 -12.49 22.86
CA LEU A 411 16.90 -12.59 22.94
C LEU A 411 16.39 -13.32 21.70
N TYR A 412 15.35 -14.16 21.82
CA TYR A 412 14.78 -14.86 20.67
C TYR A 412 13.27 -15.08 20.83
N GLY A 413 12.56 -15.05 19.70
CA GLY A 413 11.12 -15.19 19.64
C GLY A 413 10.56 -14.89 18.26
N GLY A 414 9.22 -14.72 18.15
CA GLY A 414 8.50 -14.45 16.90
C GLY A 414 8.32 -12.96 16.58
N SER A 415 8.69 -12.06 17.50
CA SER A 415 8.59 -10.61 17.31
C SER A 415 9.55 -9.86 18.25
N SER A 416 9.64 -8.54 18.11
CA SER A 416 10.41 -7.70 19.06
C SER A 416 9.65 -7.38 20.35
N ARG A 417 8.45 -7.91 20.57
CA ARG A 417 7.68 -7.71 21.81
C ARG A 417 8.44 -8.35 22.97
N THR A 418 8.74 -7.55 23.99
CA THR A 418 9.62 -7.98 25.08
C THR A 418 9.06 -9.19 25.85
N GLU A 419 7.73 -9.23 26.03
CA GLU A 419 7.02 -10.28 26.77
C GLU A 419 7.06 -11.65 26.05
N ASP A 420 7.21 -11.64 24.72
CA ASP A 420 7.27 -12.83 23.88
C ASP A 420 8.70 -13.38 23.70
N LEU A 421 9.71 -12.63 24.17
CA LEU A 421 11.12 -13.00 24.01
C LEU A 421 11.63 -13.82 25.18
N GLN A 422 12.32 -14.91 24.87
CA GLN A 422 13.18 -15.62 25.80
C GLN A 422 14.63 -15.19 25.61
N SER A 423 15.51 -15.45 26.58
CA SER A 423 16.89 -15.03 26.50
C SER A 423 17.90 -16.04 27.04
N ILE A 424 19.12 -15.88 26.59
CA ILE A 424 20.34 -16.51 27.17
C ILE A 424 21.45 -15.48 27.25
N LYS A 425 22.38 -15.63 28.21
CA LYS A 425 23.54 -14.77 28.37
C LYS A 425 24.78 -15.41 27.75
N ILE A 426 25.58 -14.59 27.10
CA ILE A 426 26.90 -14.96 26.51
C ILE A 426 27.93 -13.89 26.80
N GLN A 427 29.21 -14.23 26.71
CA GLN A 427 30.33 -13.35 26.95
C GLN A 427 31.17 -13.17 25.68
N ILE A 428 31.43 -11.92 25.27
CA ILE A 428 32.38 -11.56 24.22
C ILE A 428 33.74 -11.21 24.87
N GLN A 429 34.80 -11.83 24.36
CA GLN A 429 36.19 -11.71 24.90
C GLN A 429 37.09 -10.88 24.01
#